data_9bc720c0be848ae71e2b4bca7fa19ec4
#
_entry.id   9bc720c0be848ae71e2b4bca7fa19ec4
#
_cell.length_a   1.000
_cell.length_b   1.000
_cell.length_c   1.000
_cell.angle_alpha   90.00
_cell.angle_beta   90.00
_cell.angle_gamma   90.00
#
_symmetry.space_group_name_H-M   'P 1'
#
loop_
_entity.id
_entity.type
_entity.pdbx_description
1 polymer ?
#
loop_
_entity_poly.entity_id
_entity_poly.type
_entity_poly.pdbx_seq_one_letter_code
_entity_poly.pdbx_strand_id
1 'polypeptide(L)'
;PSNSSAASDVYKRQSLGSIFGSALLLIAPASTFEKIVPFFIIAAGLLLLFSGKLPTQEHRPGEPVKTLTFRQEAAQTIVIFVTGAYAGYFGAAAGVVMLATLTLTVDQPFIVSNSMKNLTGFAANAIATVIYAFTTKIEWLMVIPLGIGLFIGGYIGPIIARRLPVQLLRVIIAALAFLLAAKLFAQAYL
;
A
#
# COMPACT_ATOMS: atom_id res chain seq x y z
N PRO A 1 -8.48 -25.36 0.64
CA PRO A 1 -7.08 -24.93 0.54
C PRO A 1 -6.59 -24.52 1.92
N SER A 2 -5.39 -24.98 2.31
CA SER A 2 -4.80 -24.63 3.59
C SER A 2 -4.50 -23.13 3.64
N ASN A 3 -4.52 -22.50 4.83
CA ASN A 3 -4.20 -21.07 5.00
C ASN A 3 -2.89 -20.65 4.33
N SER A 4 -1.95 -21.58 4.13
CA SER A 4 -0.69 -21.36 3.43
C SER A 4 -0.84 -21.21 1.91
N SER A 5 -1.80 -21.90 1.28
CA SER A 5 -2.03 -21.77 -0.17
C SER A 5 -2.68 -20.43 -0.52
N ALA A 6 -3.67 -20.00 0.24
CA ALA A 6 -4.31 -18.69 0.05
C ALA A 6 -3.32 -17.53 0.22
N ALA A 7 -2.45 -17.59 1.24
CA ALA A 7 -1.40 -16.61 1.45
C ALA A 7 -0.39 -16.58 0.29
N SER A 8 -0.01 -17.76 -0.23
CA SER A 8 0.90 -17.87 -1.38
C SER A 8 0.30 -17.26 -2.65
N ASP A 9 -0.99 -17.45 -2.89
CA ASP A 9 -1.66 -16.93 -4.08
C ASP A 9 -1.82 -15.40 -4.01
N VAL A 10 -2.17 -14.86 -2.85
CA VAL A 10 -2.20 -13.39 -2.61
C VAL A 10 -0.81 -12.80 -2.86
N TYR A 11 0.24 -13.43 -2.31
CA TYR A 11 1.62 -13.01 -2.50
C TYR A 11 2.03 -12.96 -3.98
N LYS A 12 1.75 -14.04 -4.74
CA LYS A 12 2.08 -14.11 -6.17
C LYS A 12 1.36 -13.04 -6.97
N ARG A 13 0.05 -12.89 -6.77
CA ARG A 13 -0.79 -11.92 -7.48
C ARG A 13 -0.35 -10.48 -7.21
N GLN A 14 -0.04 -10.16 -5.96
CA GLN A 14 0.45 -8.83 -5.59
C GLN A 14 1.86 -8.57 -6.11
N SER A 15 2.76 -9.55 -6.05
CA SER A 15 4.13 -9.41 -6.58
C SER A 15 4.13 -9.18 -8.08
N LEU A 16 3.31 -9.91 -8.84
CA LEU A 16 3.13 -9.69 -10.28
C LEU A 16 2.59 -8.30 -10.57
N GLY A 17 1.59 -7.85 -9.81
CA GLY A 17 1.09 -6.48 -9.90
C GLY A 17 2.19 -5.44 -9.64
N SER A 18 2.99 -5.64 -8.59
CA SER A 18 4.08 -4.71 -8.23
C SER A 18 5.16 -4.64 -9.31
N ILE A 19 5.53 -5.76 -9.91
CA ILE A 19 6.47 -5.79 -11.07
C ILE A 19 5.87 -4.98 -12.22
N PHE A 20 4.59 -5.21 -12.55
CA PHE A 20 3.91 -4.47 -13.61
C PHE A 20 3.86 -2.96 -13.32
N GLY A 21 3.51 -2.57 -12.09
CA GLY A 21 3.46 -1.17 -11.67
C GLY A 21 4.83 -0.49 -11.72
N SER A 22 5.88 -1.17 -11.26
CA SER A 22 7.26 -0.67 -11.33
C SER A 22 7.75 -0.53 -12.77
N ALA A 23 7.43 -1.49 -13.65
CA ALA A 23 7.75 -1.41 -15.07
C ALA A 23 7.01 -0.25 -15.75
N LEU A 24 5.73 -0.04 -15.40
CA LEU A 24 4.94 1.08 -15.91
C LEU A 24 5.55 2.42 -15.51
N LEU A 25 6.04 2.56 -14.27
CA LEU A 25 6.71 3.77 -13.80
C LEU A 25 8.00 4.05 -14.59
N LEU A 26 8.75 3.02 -14.96
CA LEU A 26 9.99 3.17 -15.76
C LEU A 26 9.72 3.63 -17.18
N ILE A 27 8.59 3.24 -17.77
CA ILE A 27 8.20 3.59 -19.14
C ILE A 27 7.46 4.94 -19.19
N ALA A 28 6.76 5.30 -18.13
CA ALA A 28 5.96 6.52 -18.08
C ALA A 28 6.86 7.77 -18.12
N PRO A 29 6.54 8.79 -18.96
CA PRO A 29 7.25 10.06 -18.93
C PRO A 29 7.16 10.72 -17.54
N ALA A 30 8.26 11.33 -17.08
CA ALA A 30 8.31 12.02 -15.79
C ALA A 30 7.19 13.07 -15.64
N SER A 31 6.88 13.80 -16.73
CA SER A 31 5.80 14.78 -16.75
C SER A 31 4.41 14.20 -16.50
N THR A 32 4.18 12.95 -16.91
CA THR A 32 2.93 12.23 -16.61
C THR A 32 2.85 11.88 -15.13
N PHE A 33 3.95 11.40 -14.56
CA PHE A 33 4.04 11.10 -13.14
C PHE A 33 3.79 12.36 -12.29
N GLU A 34 4.46 13.48 -12.58
CA GLU A 34 4.29 14.74 -11.86
C GLU A 34 2.83 15.22 -11.85
N LYS A 35 2.11 15.06 -12.96
CA LYS A 35 0.69 15.45 -13.07
C LYS A 35 -0.25 14.52 -12.30
N ILE A 36 0.05 13.24 -12.21
CA ILE A 36 -0.83 12.24 -11.58
C ILE A 36 -0.61 12.16 -10.05
N VAL A 37 0.60 12.40 -9.58
CA VAL A 37 0.98 12.29 -8.16
C VAL A 37 0.08 13.08 -7.21
N PRO A 38 -0.30 14.35 -7.46
CA PRO A 38 -1.17 15.08 -6.55
C PRO A 38 -2.50 14.39 -6.30
N PHE A 39 -3.09 13.79 -7.34
CA PHE A 39 -4.37 13.06 -7.23
C PHE A 39 -4.22 11.79 -6.41
N PHE A 40 -3.12 11.06 -6.58
CA PHE A 40 -2.83 9.87 -5.77
C PHE A 40 -2.64 10.20 -4.29
N ILE A 41 -1.97 11.31 -3.99
CA ILE A 41 -1.77 11.77 -2.61
C ILE A 41 -3.12 12.19 -1.99
N ILE A 42 -3.99 12.88 -2.75
CA ILE A 42 -5.34 13.23 -2.30
C ILE A 42 -6.14 11.95 -2.03
N ALA A 43 -6.14 11.01 -2.96
CA ALA A 43 -6.85 9.74 -2.80
C ALA A 43 -6.34 8.95 -1.57
N ALA A 44 -5.02 8.91 -1.37
CA ALA A 44 -4.40 8.27 -0.19
C ALA A 44 -4.81 8.96 1.12
N GLY A 45 -4.83 10.30 1.15
CA GLY A 45 -5.29 11.08 2.30
C GLY A 45 -6.76 10.82 2.62
N LEU A 46 -7.62 10.78 1.61
CA LEU A 46 -9.03 10.43 1.76
C LEU A 46 -9.21 9.00 2.27
N LEU A 47 -8.51 8.02 1.68
CA LEU A 47 -8.54 6.64 2.15
C LEU A 47 -8.12 6.52 3.61
N LEU A 48 -7.10 7.27 4.02
CA LEU A 48 -6.64 7.28 5.42
C LEU A 48 -7.73 7.82 6.36
N LEU A 49 -8.40 8.92 5.99
CA LEU A 49 -9.50 9.48 6.79
C LEU A 49 -10.68 8.52 6.92
N PHE A 50 -11.04 7.83 5.84
CA PHE A 50 -12.16 6.90 5.82
C PHE A 50 -11.82 5.49 6.32
N SER A 51 -10.53 5.14 6.42
CA SER A 51 -10.08 3.80 6.83
C SER A 51 -10.60 3.36 8.21
N GLY A 52 -10.94 4.31 9.08
CA GLY A 52 -11.55 4.01 10.39
C GLY A 52 -13.00 3.57 10.36
N LYS A 53 -13.66 3.75 9.22
CA LYS A 53 -15.07 3.36 9.01
C LYS A 53 -15.19 2.02 8.25
N LEU A 54 -14.07 1.45 7.82
CA LEU A 54 -14.07 0.16 7.14
C LEU A 54 -14.51 -0.93 8.13
N PRO A 55 -15.50 -1.74 7.76
CA PRO A 55 -15.96 -2.84 8.60
C PRO A 55 -14.79 -3.83 8.78
N THR A 56 -14.34 -3.99 10.01
CA THR A 56 -13.44 -5.07 10.36
C THR A 56 -14.30 -6.33 10.46
N GLN A 57 -14.23 -7.21 9.48
CA GLN A 57 -14.85 -8.53 9.63
C GLN A 57 -14.04 -9.28 10.69
N GLU A 58 -14.61 -9.42 11.88
CA GLU A 58 -14.07 -10.32 12.89
C GLU A 58 -14.42 -11.75 12.47
N HIS A 59 -13.42 -12.46 11.95
CA HIS A 59 -13.57 -13.90 11.73
C HIS A 59 -13.83 -14.58 13.09
N ARG A 60 -15.01 -15.18 13.24
CA ARG A 60 -15.32 -15.96 14.43
C ARG A 60 -14.66 -17.35 14.32
N PRO A 61 -13.88 -17.79 15.32
CA PRO A 61 -13.30 -19.11 15.31
C PRO A 61 -14.41 -20.17 15.19
N GLY A 62 -14.34 -20.99 14.14
CA GLY A 62 -15.30 -22.09 13.89
C GLY A 62 -16.32 -21.81 12.80
N GLU A 63 -16.38 -20.64 12.18
CA GLU A 63 -17.18 -20.44 10.97
C GLU A 63 -16.51 -21.11 9.76
N PRO A 64 -17.28 -21.82 8.91
CA PRO A 64 -16.71 -22.42 7.70
C PRO A 64 -16.23 -21.33 6.76
N VAL A 65 -15.00 -21.49 6.25
CA VAL A 65 -14.42 -20.61 5.23
C VAL A 65 -15.39 -20.56 4.04
N LYS A 66 -15.89 -19.36 3.72
CA LYS A 66 -16.78 -19.17 2.58
C LYS A 66 -16.09 -19.58 1.29
N THR A 67 -16.62 -20.58 0.60
CA THR A 67 -16.19 -20.92 -0.75
C THR A 67 -16.59 -19.79 -1.68
N LEU A 68 -15.59 -19.13 -2.25
CA LEU A 68 -15.82 -18.04 -3.20
C LEU A 68 -16.36 -18.61 -4.52
N THR A 69 -17.34 -17.94 -5.10
CA THR A 69 -17.77 -18.23 -6.47
C THR A 69 -16.65 -17.79 -7.42
N PHE A 70 -16.52 -18.45 -8.59
CA PHE A 70 -15.50 -18.12 -9.60
C PHE A 70 -15.42 -16.61 -9.92
N ARG A 71 -16.56 -15.92 -9.98
CA ARG A 71 -16.62 -14.46 -10.19
C ARG A 71 -16.00 -13.68 -9.03
N GLN A 72 -16.22 -14.12 -7.81
CA GLN A 72 -15.66 -13.47 -6.60
C GLN A 72 -14.15 -13.69 -6.53
N GLU A 73 -13.69 -14.88 -6.87
CA GLU A 73 -12.27 -15.22 -6.93
C GLU A 73 -11.54 -14.43 -8.02
N ALA A 74 -12.15 -14.27 -9.20
CA ALA A 74 -11.63 -13.44 -10.27
C ALA A 74 -11.57 -11.95 -9.85
N ALA A 75 -12.64 -11.44 -9.26
CA ALA A 75 -12.68 -10.07 -8.76
C ALA A 75 -11.60 -9.82 -7.67
N GLN A 76 -11.46 -10.73 -6.72
CA GLN A 76 -10.41 -10.70 -5.70
C GLN A 76 -9.01 -10.67 -6.33
N THR A 77 -8.77 -11.51 -7.32
CA THR A 77 -7.50 -11.57 -8.06
C THR A 77 -7.18 -10.23 -8.71
N ILE A 78 -8.15 -9.65 -9.41
CA ILE A 78 -7.99 -8.34 -10.07
C ILE A 78 -7.69 -7.25 -9.05
N VAL A 79 -8.43 -7.19 -7.95
CA VAL A 79 -8.24 -6.17 -6.93
C VAL A 79 -6.87 -6.28 -6.26
N ILE A 80 -6.41 -7.49 -5.93
CA ILE A 80 -5.08 -7.74 -5.36
C ILE A 80 -3.98 -7.36 -6.36
N PHE A 81 -4.14 -7.72 -7.64
CA PHE A 81 -3.19 -7.36 -8.69
C PHE A 81 -3.11 -5.85 -8.90
N VAL A 82 -4.25 -5.16 -9.00
CA VAL A 82 -4.32 -3.69 -9.15
C VAL A 82 -3.74 -2.99 -7.92
N THR A 83 -4.01 -3.49 -6.72
CA THR A 83 -3.39 -2.96 -5.49
C THR A 83 -1.87 -3.14 -5.51
N GLY A 84 -1.39 -4.29 -6.00
CA GLY A 84 0.03 -4.53 -6.21
C GLY A 84 0.64 -3.57 -7.26
N ALA A 85 -0.03 -3.38 -8.38
CA ALA A 85 0.41 -2.46 -9.44
C ALA A 85 0.46 -1.01 -8.93
N TYR A 86 -0.55 -0.59 -8.17
CA TYR A 86 -0.55 0.71 -7.49
C TYR A 86 0.63 0.84 -6.50
N ALA A 87 0.90 -0.21 -5.72
CA ALA A 87 2.02 -0.24 -4.78
C ALA A 87 3.38 -0.13 -5.48
N GLY A 88 3.56 -0.80 -6.62
CA GLY A 88 4.77 -0.77 -7.43
C GLY A 88 4.96 0.55 -8.20
N TYR A 89 3.87 1.18 -8.62
CA TYR A 89 3.91 2.44 -9.37
C TYR A 89 4.11 3.65 -8.45
N PHE A 90 3.37 3.74 -7.37
CA PHE A 90 3.33 4.91 -6.49
C PHE A 90 3.56 4.58 -5.01
N GLY A 91 2.92 3.55 -4.49
CA GLY A 91 3.13 3.02 -3.14
C GLY A 91 2.55 3.82 -1.98
N ALA A 92 2.11 5.07 -2.17
CA ALA A 92 1.55 5.86 -1.07
C ALA A 92 0.25 5.23 -0.56
N ALA A 93 0.16 5.03 0.75
CA ALA A 93 -0.97 4.36 1.41
C ALA A 93 -1.30 2.94 0.88
N ALA A 94 -0.44 2.32 0.06
CA ALA A 94 -0.66 0.98 -0.49
C ALA A 94 -0.95 -0.06 0.60
N GLY A 95 -0.32 0.07 1.76
CA GLY A 95 -0.60 -0.77 2.92
C GLY A 95 -2.03 -0.65 3.45
N VAL A 96 -2.63 0.55 3.39
CA VAL A 96 -4.04 0.76 3.80
C VAL A 96 -4.98 0.12 2.79
N VAL A 97 -4.74 0.36 1.50
CA VAL A 97 -5.52 -0.24 0.40
C VAL A 97 -5.44 -1.76 0.47
N MET A 98 -4.24 -2.32 0.65
CA MET A 98 -4.04 -3.76 0.75
C MET A 98 -4.73 -4.36 1.98
N LEU A 99 -4.64 -3.71 3.13
CA LEU A 99 -5.32 -4.18 4.34
C LEU A 99 -6.84 -4.18 4.15
N ALA A 100 -7.39 -3.10 3.56
CA ALA A 100 -8.81 -3.03 3.23
C ALA A 100 -9.22 -4.14 2.24
N THR A 101 -8.42 -4.36 1.20
CA THR A 101 -8.64 -5.44 0.24
C THR A 101 -8.66 -6.80 0.93
N LEU A 102 -7.66 -7.11 1.75
CA LEU A 102 -7.57 -8.38 2.45
C LEU A 102 -8.73 -8.60 3.43
N THR A 103 -9.09 -7.57 4.21
CA THR A 103 -10.21 -7.69 5.16
C THR A 103 -11.57 -7.84 4.48
N LEU A 104 -11.73 -7.36 3.25
CA LEU A 104 -12.99 -7.49 2.49
C LEU A 104 -13.06 -8.76 1.65
N THR A 105 -11.92 -9.31 1.25
CA THR A 105 -11.85 -10.40 0.26
C THR A 105 -11.36 -11.72 0.84
N VAL A 106 -10.57 -11.69 1.92
CA VAL A 106 -10.01 -12.90 2.55
C VAL A 106 -10.66 -13.07 3.92
N ASP A 107 -11.33 -14.20 4.09
CA ASP A 107 -11.98 -14.55 5.37
C ASP A 107 -10.92 -15.05 6.37
N GLN A 108 -10.15 -14.14 6.93
CA GLN A 108 -9.09 -14.40 7.88
C GLN A 108 -9.11 -13.40 9.04
N PRO A 109 -8.64 -13.78 10.24
CA PRO A 109 -8.50 -12.85 11.35
C PRO A 109 -7.66 -11.62 10.98
N PHE A 110 -8.00 -10.46 11.52
CA PHE A 110 -7.30 -9.20 11.26
C PHE A 110 -5.77 -9.30 11.43
N ILE A 111 -5.30 -10.04 12.45
CA ILE A 111 -3.87 -10.25 12.71
C ILE A 111 -3.21 -10.97 11.52
N VAL A 112 -3.87 -11.98 10.94
CA VAL A 112 -3.37 -12.71 9.78
C VAL A 112 -3.35 -11.81 8.55
N SER A 113 -4.43 -11.08 8.28
CA SER A 113 -4.52 -10.13 7.17
C SER A 113 -3.45 -9.02 7.26
N ASN A 114 -3.20 -8.51 8.47
CA ASN A 114 -2.16 -7.51 8.70
C ASN A 114 -0.74 -8.09 8.51
N SER A 115 -0.50 -9.32 8.94
CA SER A 115 0.77 -10.01 8.72
C SER A 115 1.00 -10.30 7.23
N MET A 116 -0.03 -10.75 6.51
CA MET A 116 0.00 -10.94 5.05
C MET A 116 0.34 -9.63 4.34
N LYS A 117 -0.34 -8.54 4.69
CA LYS A 117 -0.05 -7.20 4.16
C LYS A 117 1.41 -6.81 4.36
N ASN A 118 1.96 -7.01 5.55
CA ASN A 118 3.34 -6.63 5.85
C ASN A 118 4.34 -7.47 5.04
N LEU A 119 4.12 -8.78 4.94
CA LEU A 119 4.99 -9.69 4.20
C LEU A 119 4.95 -9.38 2.69
N THR A 120 3.75 -9.22 2.13
CA THR A 120 3.58 -8.92 0.71
C THR A 120 4.08 -7.51 0.36
N GLY A 121 3.89 -6.54 1.25
CA GLY A 121 4.43 -5.19 1.11
C GLY A 121 5.96 -5.16 1.15
N PHE A 122 6.58 -5.92 2.05
CA PHE A 122 8.04 -6.09 2.09
C PHE A 122 8.57 -6.67 0.78
N ALA A 123 7.96 -7.73 0.29
CA ALA A 123 8.37 -8.37 -0.96
C ALA A 123 8.19 -7.45 -2.18
N ALA A 124 7.06 -6.74 -2.27
CA ALA A 124 6.81 -5.78 -3.34
C ALA A 124 7.87 -4.66 -3.35
N ASN A 125 8.18 -4.10 -2.18
CA ASN A 125 9.21 -3.07 -2.04
C ASN A 125 10.61 -3.61 -2.34
N ALA A 126 10.93 -4.84 -1.92
CA ALA A 126 12.22 -5.46 -2.23
C ALA A 126 12.39 -5.66 -3.75
N ILE A 127 11.36 -6.15 -4.43
CA ILE A 127 11.35 -6.31 -5.89
C ILE A 127 11.53 -4.95 -6.58
N ALA A 128 10.74 -3.95 -6.20
CA ALA A 128 10.85 -2.61 -6.76
C ALA A 128 12.24 -2.00 -6.53
N THR A 129 12.81 -2.16 -5.33
CA THR A 129 14.16 -1.69 -5.00
C THR A 129 15.21 -2.32 -5.90
N VAL A 130 15.15 -3.64 -6.13
CA VAL A 130 16.07 -4.34 -7.03
C VAL A 130 15.92 -3.80 -8.46
N ILE A 131 14.71 -3.69 -8.97
CA ILE A 131 14.46 -3.16 -10.32
C ILE A 131 15.06 -1.75 -10.46
N TYR A 132 14.74 -0.84 -9.55
CA TYR A 132 15.23 0.54 -9.63
C TYR A 132 16.73 0.66 -9.43
N ALA A 133 17.33 -0.17 -8.57
CA ALA A 133 18.78 -0.16 -8.36
C ALA A 133 19.58 -0.46 -9.63
N PHE A 134 19.04 -1.28 -10.54
CA PHE A 134 19.68 -1.66 -11.79
C PHE A 134 19.22 -0.85 -13.02
N THR A 135 18.07 -0.20 -12.94
CA THR A 135 17.44 0.47 -14.10
C THR A 135 17.47 1.99 -14.04
N THR A 136 17.70 2.58 -12.87
CA THR A 136 17.66 4.03 -12.68
C THR A 136 18.95 4.56 -12.05
N LYS A 137 19.26 5.84 -12.29
CA LYS A 137 20.34 6.52 -11.56
C LYS A 137 19.85 6.87 -10.17
N ILE A 138 20.48 6.28 -9.16
CA ILE A 138 20.14 6.53 -7.75
C ILE A 138 21.10 7.57 -7.18
N GLU A 139 20.54 8.65 -6.65
CA GLU A 139 21.28 9.68 -5.90
C GLU A 139 21.53 9.21 -4.45
N TRP A 140 22.55 8.37 -4.29
CA TRP A 140 22.87 7.72 -3.00
C TRP A 140 23.07 8.73 -1.87
N LEU A 141 23.55 9.93 -2.18
CA LEU A 141 23.73 11.01 -1.18
C LEU A 141 22.41 11.43 -0.54
N MET A 142 21.29 11.34 -1.27
CA MET A 142 19.95 11.63 -0.76
C MET A 142 19.28 10.41 -0.13
N VAL A 143 19.61 9.20 -0.59
CA VAL A 143 19.05 7.95 -0.07
C VAL A 143 19.50 7.68 1.36
N ILE A 144 20.77 7.97 1.70
CA ILE A 144 21.32 7.70 3.03
C ILE A 144 20.58 8.48 4.13
N PRO A 145 20.46 9.82 4.09
CA PRO A 145 19.75 10.56 5.13
C PRO A 145 18.25 10.20 5.16
N LEU A 146 17.63 9.94 4.01
CA LEU A 146 16.25 9.45 3.94
C LEU A 146 16.09 8.10 4.64
N GLY A 147 17.00 7.16 4.38
CA GLY A 147 17.02 5.83 5.01
C GLY A 147 17.18 5.92 6.54
N ILE A 148 18.10 6.76 7.02
CA ILE A 148 18.27 7.02 8.45
C ILE A 148 16.98 7.61 9.04
N GLY A 149 16.38 8.60 8.38
CA GLY A 149 15.12 9.20 8.82
C GLY A 149 13.98 8.20 8.89
N LEU A 150 13.85 7.33 7.88
CA LEU A 150 12.85 6.25 7.85
C LEU A 150 13.09 5.21 8.94
N PHE A 151 14.34 4.85 9.21
CA PHE A 151 14.69 3.90 10.27
C PHE A 151 14.34 4.46 11.66
N ILE A 152 14.74 5.70 11.93
CA ILE A 152 14.42 6.41 13.19
C ILE A 152 12.90 6.59 13.31
N GLY A 153 12.24 7.05 12.25
CA GLY A 153 10.79 7.22 12.19
C GLY A 153 10.02 5.91 12.37
N GLY A 154 10.50 4.82 11.78
CA GLY A 154 9.94 3.49 11.93
C GLY A 154 10.04 2.94 13.34
N TYR A 155 11.10 3.31 14.08
CA TYR A 155 11.27 2.93 15.48
C TYR A 155 10.46 3.81 16.44
N ILE A 156 10.56 5.14 16.28
CA ILE A 156 9.91 6.11 17.17
C ILE A 156 8.42 6.25 16.86
N GLY A 157 8.02 6.15 15.59
CA GLY A 157 6.64 6.34 15.13
C GLY A 157 5.60 5.49 15.88
N PRO A 158 5.78 4.18 15.99
CA PRO A 158 4.85 3.32 16.73
C PRO A 158 4.78 3.65 18.24
N ILE A 159 5.88 4.13 18.83
CA ILE A 159 5.91 4.53 20.25
C ILE A 159 5.04 5.76 20.47
N ILE A 160 5.15 6.75 19.59
CA ILE A 160 4.34 7.97 19.64
C ILE A 160 2.87 7.63 19.29
N ALA A 161 2.65 6.83 18.25
CA ALA A 161 1.33 6.48 17.78
C ALA A 161 0.48 5.74 18.84
N ARG A 162 1.10 4.96 19.71
CA ARG A 162 0.39 4.28 20.81
C ARG A 162 -0.08 5.24 21.91
N ARG A 163 0.50 6.45 22.00
CA ARG A 163 0.14 7.46 22.99
C ARG A 163 -0.87 8.49 22.49
N LEU A 164 -1.11 8.53 21.19
CA LEU A 164 -2.01 9.48 20.55
C LEU A 164 -3.32 8.81 20.11
N PRO A 165 -4.46 9.51 20.16
CA PRO A 165 -5.70 8.97 19.61
C PRO A 165 -5.55 8.78 18.10
N VAL A 166 -5.90 7.59 17.62
CA VAL A 166 -5.75 7.18 16.20
C VAL A 166 -6.43 8.17 15.25
N GLN A 167 -7.56 8.75 15.66
CA GLN A 167 -8.27 9.74 14.85
C GLN A 167 -7.45 11.01 14.63
N LEU A 168 -6.78 11.50 15.68
CA LEU A 168 -5.92 12.68 15.58
C LEU A 168 -4.76 12.44 14.62
N LEU A 169 -4.10 11.28 14.72
CA LEU A 169 -3.02 10.90 13.79
C LEU A 169 -3.51 10.86 12.33
N ARG A 170 -4.66 10.27 12.07
CA ARG A 170 -5.24 10.22 10.71
C ARG A 170 -5.50 11.61 10.16
N VAL A 171 -6.06 12.51 10.98
CA VAL A 171 -6.35 13.89 10.56
C VAL A 171 -5.06 14.66 10.28
N ILE A 172 -4.06 14.57 11.16
CA ILE A 172 -2.77 15.25 10.97
C ILE A 172 -2.09 14.76 9.70
N ILE A 173 -1.99 13.43 9.50
CA ILE A 173 -1.33 12.86 8.31
C ILE A 173 -2.09 13.23 7.04
N ALA A 174 -3.42 13.18 7.06
CA ALA A 174 -4.23 13.57 5.91
C ALA A 174 -4.10 15.07 5.60
N ALA A 175 -4.07 15.94 6.60
CA ALA A 175 -3.86 17.37 6.41
C ALA A 175 -2.49 17.66 5.77
N LEU A 176 -1.43 17.02 6.26
CA LEU A 176 -0.10 17.13 5.66
C LEU A 176 -0.06 16.59 4.22
N ALA A 177 -0.76 15.49 3.95
CA ALA A 177 -0.89 14.94 2.60
C ALA A 177 -1.61 15.92 1.66
N PHE A 178 -2.70 16.56 2.09
CA PHE A 178 -3.41 17.55 1.29
C PHE A 178 -2.60 18.82 1.02
N LEU A 179 -1.84 19.29 2.01
CA LEU A 179 -0.91 20.41 1.82
C LEU A 179 0.17 20.07 0.79
N LEU A 180 0.75 18.88 0.89
CA LEU A 180 1.72 18.39 -0.08
C LEU A 180 1.10 18.26 -1.48
N ALA A 181 -0.10 17.69 -1.58
CA ALA A 181 -0.81 17.55 -2.84
C ALA A 181 -1.10 18.91 -3.49
N ALA A 182 -1.54 19.90 -2.70
CA ALA A 182 -1.79 21.26 -3.19
C ALA A 182 -0.51 21.91 -3.74
N LYS A 183 0.63 21.74 -3.02
CA LYS A 183 1.93 22.23 -3.49
C LYS A 183 2.35 21.58 -4.81
N LEU A 184 2.25 20.25 -4.88
CA LEU A 184 2.64 19.50 -6.08
C LEU A 184 1.69 19.79 -7.25
N PHE A 185 0.40 19.98 -6.98
CA PHE A 185 -0.57 20.40 -7.99
C PHE A 185 -0.22 21.77 -8.57
N ALA A 186 0.10 22.74 -7.71
CA ALA A 186 0.55 24.05 -8.16
C ALA A 186 1.83 23.96 -9.01
N GLN A 187 2.79 23.12 -8.66
CA GLN A 187 4.02 22.92 -9.43
C GLN A 187 3.80 22.22 -10.78
N ALA A 188 2.80 21.34 -10.88
CA ALA A 188 2.56 20.55 -12.10
C ALA A 188 1.64 21.24 -13.11
N TYR A 189 0.79 22.20 -12.66
CA TYR A 189 -0.26 22.79 -13.48
C TYR A 189 -0.25 24.32 -13.56
N LEU A 190 0.45 25.01 -12.63
CA LEU A 190 0.59 26.47 -12.62
C LEU A 190 2.02 26.90 -12.91
#